data_5eee045c42dfaf587f3086657c187e83
#
_entry.id   5eee045c42dfaf587f3086657c187e83
#
_cell.length_a   1.000
_cell.length_b   1.000
_cell.length_c   1.000
_cell.angle_alpha   90.00
_cell.angle_beta   90.00
_cell.angle_gamma   90.00
#
_symmetry.space_group_name_H-M   'P 1'
#
loop_
_entity.id
_entity.type
_entity.pdbx_description
1 polymer ?
#
loop_
_entity_poly.entity_id
_entity_poly.type
_entity_poly.pdbx_seq_one_letter_code
_entity_poly.pdbx_strand_id
1 'polypeptide(L)'
;MGVKNYLIEGVSCAGKTTVCDELQRRGYHTVHGDRELAYFGDLETGEPLDDRANENRSWIWNVEKVRALVADQNHAATFFCGGSRNSDRFLDLFDEVFILEIDLDTLNRRLAARPKDEWGGTASEGEAFARLQYATKEGLPRNAIIIDATAPISRVVDAILGKAEF
;
A
#
# COMPACT_ATOMS: atom_id res chain seq x y z
N MET A 1 -3.13 26.79 2.39
CA MET A 1 -3.48 25.49 2.95
C MET A 1 -2.70 24.38 2.25
N GLY A 2 -2.07 23.53 3.02
CA GLY A 2 -1.33 22.41 2.46
C GLY A 2 -2.24 21.32 1.91
N VAL A 3 -1.72 20.57 0.94
CA VAL A 3 -2.38 19.39 0.41
C VAL A 3 -2.48 18.34 1.51
N LYS A 4 -3.62 17.67 1.60
CA LYS A 4 -3.77 16.49 2.45
C LYS A 4 -3.22 15.27 1.72
N ASN A 5 -2.42 14.48 2.41
CA ASN A 5 -1.79 13.29 1.85
C ASN A 5 -2.19 12.06 2.67
N TYR A 6 -2.64 11.03 1.99
CA TYR A 6 -3.13 9.80 2.61
C TYR A 6 -2.37 8.61 2.05
N LEU A 7 -2.01 7.68 2.93
CA LEU A 7 -1.41 6.41 2.53
C LEU A 7 -2.46 5.30 2.65
N ILE A 8 -2.61 4.52 1.59
CA ILE A 8 -3.47 3.34 1.57
C ILE A 8 -2.58 2.11 1.47
N GLU A 9 -2.51 1.36 2.53
CA GLU A 9 -1.65 0.20 2.67
C GLU A 9 -2.48 -1.07 2.93
N GLY A 10 -1.85 -2.20 2.90
CA GLY A 10 -2.46 -3.51 3.10
C GLY A 10 -1.63 -4.58 2.40
N VAL A 11 -1.93 -5.84 2.66
CA VAL A 11 -1.25 -6.93 1.96
C VAL A 11 -1.63 -6.97 0.49
N SER A 12 -0.82 -7.62 -0.32
CA SER A 12 -1.17 -7.91 -1.71
C SER A 12 -2.51 -8.65 -1.73
N CYS A 13 -3.34 -8.43 -2.72
CA CYS A 13 -4.73 -8.94 -2.81
C CYS A 13 -5.74 -8.24 -1.89
N ALA A 14 -5.34 -7.26 -1.09
CA ALA A 14 -6.30 -6.44 -0.35
C ALA A 14 -7.04 -5.44 -1.24
N GLY A 15 -6.58 -5.24 -2.48
CA GLY A 15 -7.25 -4.38 -3.44
C GLY A 15 -6.68 -2.98 -3.57
N LYS A 16 -5.43 -2.76 -3.16
CA LYS A 16 -4.78 -1.43 -3.21
C LYS A 16 -4.80 -0.81 -4.59
N THR A 17 -4.42 -1.55 -5.62
CA THR A 17 -4.41 -1.06 -7.01
C THR A 17 -5.83 -0.73 -7.47
N THR A 18 -6.80 -1.58 -7.17
CA THR A 18 -8.20 -1.37 -7.53
C THR A 18 -8.77 -0.14 -6.83
N VAL A 19 -8.44 0.05 -5.55
CA VAL A 19 -8.83 1.24 -4.80
C VAL A 19 -8.23 2.50 -5.43
N CYS A 20 -6.96 2.45 -5.79
CA CYS A 20 -6.27 3.56 -6.42
C CYS A 20 -6.93 3.94 -7.75
N ASP A 21 -7.23 2.94 -8.58
CA ASP A 21 -7.89 3.15 -9.88
C ASP A 21 -9.28 3.77 -9.70
N GLU A 22 -10.05 3.32 -8.71
CA GLU A 22 -11.37 3.87 -8.42
C GLU A 22 -11.31 5.32 -7.91
N LEU A 23 -10.35 5.63 -7.05
CA LEU A 23 -10.12 7.01 -6.59
C LEU A 23 -9.77 7.92 -7.77
N GLN A 24 -8.91 7.45 -8.66
CA GLN A 24 -8.54 8.18 -9.87
C GLN A 24 -9.76 8.40 -10.78
N ARG A 25 -10.58 7.38 -10.96
CA ARG A 25 -11.82 7.47 -11.74
C ARG A 25 -12.77 8.52 -11.17
N ARG A 26 -12.80 8.68 -9.85
CA ARG A 26 -13.64 9.68 -9.16
C ARG A 26 -13.05 11.09 -9.18
N GLY A 27 -11.87 11.27 -9.79
CA GLY A 27 -11.23 12.58 -9.97
C GLY A 27 -10.22 12.96 -8.91
N TYR A 28 -9.82 12.05 -8.04
CA TYR A 28 -8.79 12.30 -7.03
C TYR A 28 -7.40 12.05 -7.60
N HIS A 29 -6.43 12.82 -7.13
CA HIS A 29 -5.03 12.60 -7.48
C HIS A 29 -4.51 11.37 -6.72
N THR A 30 -3.93 10.43 -7.47
CA THR A 30 -3.42 9.17 -6.91
C THR A 30 -1.99 8.93 -7.34
N VAL A 31 -1.23 8.26 -6.47
CA VAL A 31 0.12 7.78 -6.78
C VAL A 31 0.11 6.25 -6.59
N HIS A 32 0.40 5.53 -7.66
CA HIS A 32 0.59 4.08 -7.60
C HIS A 32 2.00 3.79 -7.08
N GLY A 33 2.15 3.69 -5.76
CA GLY A 33 3.45 3.60 -5.13
C GLY A 33 4.30 2.44 -5.64
N ASP A 34 3.69 1.29 -5.88
CA ASP A 34 4.42 0.11 -6.34
C ASP A 34 4.92 0.24 -7.78
N ARG A 35 4.39 1.18 -8.56
CA ARG A 35 4.84 1.44 -9.94
C ARG A 35 5.73 2.67 -10.03
N GLU A 36 5.46 3.68 -9.23
CA GLU A 36 6.10 5.00 -9.35
C GLU A 36 7.22 5.22 -8.35
N LEU A 37 7.18 4.56 -7.18
CA LEU A 37 8.08 4.82 -6.06
C LEU A 37 8.93 3.63 -5.67
N ALA A 38 8.45 2.42 -5.90
CA ALA A 38 9.05 1.20 -5.38
C ALA A 38 10.22 0.70 -6.23
N TYR A 39 11.16 0.11 -5.55
CA TYR A 39 12.29 -0.59 -6.16
C TYR A 39 12.81 -1.63 -5.16
N PHE A 40 13.62 -2.56 -5.64
CA PHE A 40 14.32 -3.46 -4.74
C PHE A 40 15.64 -2.83 -4.30
N GLY A 41 15.84 -2.73 -3.01
CA GLY A 41 17.01 -2.10 -2.45
C GLY A 41 17.34 -2.60 -1.06
N ASP A 42 18.43 -2.07 -0.52
CA ASP A 42 18.85 -2.33 0.87
C ASP A 42 17.95 -1.55 1.83
N LEU A 43 17.35 -2.26 2.79
CA LEU A 43 16.42 -1.65 3.74
C LEU A 43 17.07 -0.57 4.60
N GLU A 44 18.35 -0.72 4.91
CA GLU A 44 19.08 0.23 5.77
C GLU A 44 19.64 1.42 5.00
N THR A 45 20.27 1.17 3.83
CA THR A 45 20.96 2.22 3.06
C THR A 45 20.11 2.84 1.97
N GLY A 46 19.09 2.11 1.47
CA GLY A 46 18.28 2.53 0.34
C GLY A 46 18.92 2.31 -1.02
N GLU A 47 20.13 1.74 -1.07
CA GLU A 47 20.81 1.49 -2.33
C GLU A 47 20.10 0.40 -3.15
N PRO A 48 19.94 0.58 -4.48
CA PRO A 48 19.34 -0.45 -5.32
C PRO A 48 20.12 -1.76 -5.28
N LEU A 49 19.40 -2.88 -5.19
CA LEU A 49 19.96 -4.23 -5.16
C LEU A 49 19.28 -5.08 -6.22
N ASP A 50 20.00 -5.41 -7.29
CA ASP A 50 19.47 -6.20 -8.40
C ASP A 50 19.62 -7.72 -8.21
N ASP A 51 20.51 -8.14 -7.29
CA ASP A 51 20.79 -9.55 -7.04
C ASP A 51 19.66 -10.20 -6.22
N ARG A 52 18.91 -11.07 -6.85
CA ARG A 52 17.80 -11.81 -6.19
C ARG A 52 18.25 -12.72 -5.05
N ALA A 53 19.52 -13.12 -5.04
CA ALA A 53 20.09 -13.95 -3.99
C ALA A 53 20.51 -13.12 -2.77
N ASN A 54 20.49 -11.80 -2.85
CA ASN A 54 20.88 -10.94 -1.73
C ASN A 54 19.78 -10.91 -0.68
N GLU A 55 20.10 -11.37 0.52
CA GLU A 55 19.16 -11.46 1.64
C GLU A 55 18.68 -10.09 2.15
N ASN A 56 19.48 -9.04 1.89
CA ASN A 56 19.12 -7.67 2.29
C ASN A 56 18.20 -6.97 1.30
N ARG A 57 17.90 -7.61 0.16
CA ARG A 57 17.02 -7.06 -0.87
C ARG A 57 15.58 -6.98 -0.37
N SER A 58 15.04 -5.78 -0.35
CA SER A 58 13.69 -5.52 0.12
C SER A 58 12.92 -4.64 -0.85
N TRP A 59 11.60 -4.79 -0.87
CA TRP A 59 10.71 -3.93 -1.62
C TRP A 59 10.50 -2.65 -0.82
N ILE A 60 11.11 -1.56 -1.30
CA ILE A 60 11.11 -0.27 -0.62
C ILE A 60 10.71 0.85 -1.57
N TRP A 61 10.27 1.97 -1.01
CA TRP A 61 9.95 3.17 -1.77
C TRP A 61 11.08 4.19 -1.69
N ASN A 62 11.23 4.98 -2.75
CA ASN A 62 12.17 6.09 -2.77
C ASN A 62 11.66 7.21 -1.86
N VAL A 63 12.30 7.38 -0.72
CA VAL A 63 11.88 8.34 0.32
C VAL A 63 11.93 9.78 -0.21
N GLU A 64 12.94 10.14 -1.00
CA GLU A 64 13.07 11.49 -1.56
C GLU A 64 11.92 11.80 -2.52
N LYS A 65 11.49 10.83 -3.33
CA LYS A 65 10.32 11.00 -4.21
C LYS A 65 9.03 11.15 -3.41
N VAL A 66 8.87 10.39 -2.32
CA VAL A 66 7.72 10.53 -1.43
C VAL A 66 7.67 11.94 -0.87
N ARG A 67 8.78 12.43 -0.35
CA ARG A 67 8.87 13.79 0.20
C ARG A 67 8.54 14.86 -0.83
N ALA A 68 9.05 14.72 -2.04
CA ALA A 68 8.78 15.67 -3.13
C ALA A 68 7.30 15.70 -3.50
N LEU A 69 6.66 14.53 -3.58
CA LEU A 69 5.23 14.44 -3.90
C LEU A 69 4.34 14.98 -2.78
N VAL A 70 4.71 14.72 -1.52
CA VAL A 70 3.99 15.25 -0.36
C VAL A 70 4.10 16.78 -0.30
N ALA A 71 5.23 17.33 -0.71
CA ALA A 71 5.44 18.78 -0.75
C ALA A 71 4.70 19.49 -1.89
N ASP A 72 4.23 18.74 -2.90
CA ASP A 72 3.46 19.28 -4.02
C ASP A 72 2.06 19.66 -3.55
N GLN A 73 1.71 20.92 -3.68
CA GLN A 73 0.42 21.48 -3.23
C GLN A 73 -0.56 21.78 -4.36
N ASN A 74 -0.37 21.16 -5.52
CA ASN A 74 -1.22 21.38 -6.69
C ASN A 74 -2.59 20.68 -6.61
N HIS A 75 -2.76 19.77 -5.65
CA HIS A 75 -3.99 18.99 -5.46
C HIS A 75 -4.51 19.13 -4.04
N ALA A 76 -5.82 19.16 -3.87
CA ALA A 76 -6.44 19.26 -2.53
C ALA A 76 -6.17 18.02 -1.68
N ALA A 77 -6.15 16.85 -2.29
CA ALA A 77 -5.84 15.58 -1.63
C ALA A 77 -5.10 14.66 -2.60
N THR A 78 -4.13 13.92 -2.08
CA THR A 78 -3.39 12.91 -2.83
C THR A 78 -3.42 11.60 -2.05
N PHE A 79 -3.76 10.51 -2.75
CA PHE A 79 -3.80 9.17 -2.18
C PHE A 79 -2.64 8.36 -2.74
N PHE A 80 -1.77 7.90 -1.84
CA PHE A 80 -0.65 7.03 -2.16
C PHE A 80 -1.07 5.59 -1.87
N CYS A 81 -1.05 4.74 -2.86
CA CYS A 81 -1.51 3.35 -2.74
C CYS A 81 -0.35 2.38 -2.93
N GLY A 82 -0.17 1.49 -2.00
CA GLY A 82 0.87 0.49 -2.05
C GLY A 82 1.46 0.20 -0.68
N GLY A 83 2.48 -0.61 -0.63
CA GLY A 83 3.17 -0.95 0.61
C GLY A 83 4.66 -1.09 0.41
N SER A 84 5.43 -0.80 1.46
CA SER A 84 6.87 -0.92 1.43
C SER A 84 7.41 -1.34 2.79
N ARG A 85 8.61 -1.92 2.79
CA ARG A 85 9.27 -2.34 4.02
C ARG A 85 9.89 -1.17 4.79
N ASN A 86 10.09 -0.03 4.14
CA ASN A 86 10.65 1.17 4.75
C ASN A 86 9.62 2.27 5.05
N SER A 87 8.35 1.91 5.16
CA SER A 87 7.27 2.87 5.39
C SER A 87 7.47 3.69 6.67
N ASP A 88 8.11 3.13 7.70
CA ASP A 88 8.43 3.81 8.94
C ASP A 88 9.24 5.10 8.74
N ARG A 89 9.96 5.24 7.63
CA ARG A 89 10.76 6.41 7.32
C ARG A 89 9.95 7.59 6.80
N PHE A 90 8.71 7.37 6.37
CA PHE A 90 7.88 8.43 5.80
C PHE A 90 6.42 8.41 6.26
N LEU A 91 6.04 7.56 7.21
CA LEU A 91 4.65 7.51 7.72
C LEU A 91 4.19 8.84 8.30
N ASP A 92 5.08 9.58 8.94
CA ASP A 92 4.79 10.88 9.54
C ASP A 92 4.50 11.99 8.52
N LEU A 93 4.80 11.75 7.24
CA LEU A 93 4.50 12.69 6.17
C LEU A 93 3.03 12.65 5.74
N PHE A 94 2.30 11.61 6.11
CA PHE A 94 0.90 11.43 5.73
C PHE A 94 -0.03 11.94 6.84
N ASP A 95 -1.11 12.59 6.42
CA ASP A 95 -2.12 13.09 7.36
C ASP A 95 -2.89 11.94 8.00
N GLU A 96 -3.17 10.89 7.23
CA GLU A 96 -3.80 9.66 7.71
C GLU A 96 -3.28 8.45 6.94
N VAL A 97 -3.29 7.30 7.60
CA VAL A 97 -2.93 6.01 7.01
C VAL A 97 -4.14 5.10 7.07
N PHE A 98 -4.56 4.60 5.92
CA PHE A 98 -5.65 3.64 5.81
C PHE A 98 -5.07 2.26 5.55
N ILE A 99 -5.52 1.28 6.32
CA ILE A 99 -5.08 -0.12 6.17
C ILE A 99 -6.26 -0.92 5.63
N LEU A 100 -6.11 -1.47 4.43
CA LEU A 100 -7.09 -2.36 3.84
C LEU A 100 -6.95 -3.74 4.46
N GLU A 101 -8.00 -4.20 5.12
CA GLU A 101 -8.03 -5.50 5.76
C GLU A 101 -9.05 -6.41 5.08
N ILE A 102 -8.67 -7.65 4.82
CA ILE A 102 -9.56 -8.69 4.33
C ILE A 102 -9.47 -9.89 5.26
N ASP A 103 -10.55 -10.67 5.35
CA ASP A 103 -10.50 -11.90 6.11
C ASP A 103 -9.63 -12.96 5.40
N LEU A 104 -9.23 -13.98 6.14
CA LEU A 104 -8.35 -15.03 5.63
C LEU A 104 -8.99 -15.81 4.48
N ASP A 105 -10.28 -16.07 4.53
CA ASP A 105 -11.00 -16.77 3.46
C ASP A 105 -10.98 -15.97 2.16
N THR A 106 -11.22 -14.66 2.23
CA THR A 106 -11.16 -13.76 1.07
C THR A 106 -9.74 -13.71 0.52
N LEU A 107 -8.73 -13.62 1.39
CA LEU A 107 -7.32 -13.62 0.98
C LEU A 107 -6.99 -14.90 0.21
N ASN A 108 -7.36 -16.05 0.77
CA ASN A 108 -7.09 -17.36 0.16
C ASN A 108 -7.79 -17.51 -1.20
N ARG A 109 -9.03 -17.05 -1.33
CA ARG A 109 -9.76 -17.08 -2.60
C ARG A 109 -9.12 -16.20 -3.66
N ARG A 110 -8.67 -15.01 -3.29
CA ARG A 110 -8.00 -14.08 -4.21
C ARG A 110 -6.63 -14.59 -4.64
N LEU A 111 -5.88 -15.20 -3.72
CA LEU A 111 -4.59 -15.81 -4.03
C LEU A 111 -4.74 -17.02 -4.97
N ALA A 112 -5.76 -17.85 -4.73
CA ALA A 112 -6.04 -19.02 -5.59
C ALA A 112 -6.43 -18.62 -7.01
N ALA A 113 -7.02 -17.44 -7.20
CA ALA A 113 -7.41 -16.92 -8.51
C ALA A 113 -6.25 -16.25 -9.25
N ARG A 114 -5.10 -16.03 -8.62
CA ARG A 114 -3.94 -15.42 -9.28
C ARG A 114 -3.28 -16.34 -10.27
N PRO A 115 -2.82 -15.81 -11.42
CA PRO A 115 -1.95 -16.58 -12.33
C PRO A 115 -0.70 -17.05 -11.59
N LYS A 116 -0.21 -18.24 -11.95
CA LYS A 116 0.97 -18.83 -11.31
C LYS A 116 2.26 -18.04 -11.53
N ASP A 117 2.31 -17.23 -12.58
CA ASP A 117 3.45 -16.35 -12.89
C ASP A 117 3.43 -15.03 -12.09
N GLU A 118 2.34 -14.72 -11.41
CA GLU A 118 2.26 -13.57 -10.49
C GLU A 118 2.71 -13.99 -9.09
N TRP A 119 3.27 -13.02 -8.35
CA TRP A 119 3.63 -13.23 -6.95
C TRP A 119 2.37 -13.58 -6.14
N GLY A 120 2.41 -14.65 -5.39
CA GLY A 120 1.26 -15.16 -4.62
C GLY A 120 0.44 -16.20 -5.37
N GLY A 121 0.75 -16.48 -6.65
CA GLY A 121 0.03 -17.47 -7.45
C GLY A 121 0.38 -18.92 -7.10
N THR A 122 1.47 -19.16 -6.35
CA THR A 122 1.83 -20.49 -5.85
C THR A 122 1.36 -20.66 -4.41
N ALA A 123 1.20 -21.91 -3.96
CA ALA A 123 0.76 -22.20 -2.60
C ALA A 123 1.74 -21.66 -1.55
N SER A 124 3.06 -21.75 -1.80
CA SER A 124 4.07 -21.26 -0.87
C SER A 124 4.07 -19.74 -0.74
N GLU A 125 3.83 -19.03 -1.86
CA GLU A 125 3.71 -17.56 -1.85
C GLU A 125 2.42 -17.13 -1.16
N GLY A 126 1.32 -17.87 -1.34
CA GLY A 126 0.05 -17.62 -0.67
C GLY A 126 0.17 -17.75 0.84
N GLU A 127 0.89 -18.76 1.33
CA GLU A 127 1.17 -18.93 2.75
C GLU A 127 2.02 -17.78 3.30
N ALA A 128 3.01 -17.32 2.52
CA ALA A 128 3.84 -16.18 2.89
C ALA A 128 2.99 -14.91 3.01
N PHE A 129 2.07 -14.67 2.09
CA PHE A 129 1.15 -13.53 2.15
C PHE A 129 0.26 -13.58 3.39
N ALA A 130 -0.30 -14.75 3.72
CA ALA A 130 -1.13 -14.93 4.90
C ALA A 130 -0.37 -14.58 6.18
N ARG A 131 0.89 -15.02 6.28
CA ARG A 131 1.75 -14.68 7.41
C ARG A 131 2.05 -13.18 7.49
N LEU A 132 2.31 -12.55 6.36
CA LEU A 132 2.57 -11.11 6.29
C LEU A 132 1.35 -10.30 6.74
N GLN A 133 0.14 -10.74 6.43
CA GLN A 133 -1.07 -10.07 6.88
C GLN A 133 -1.16 -10.04 8.41
N TYR A 134 -0.85 -11.13 9.08
CA TYR A 134 -0.84 -11.18 10.54
C TYR A 134 0.30 -10.34 11.12
N ALA A 135 1.49 -10.42 10.56
CA ALA A 135 2.63 -9.64 11.02
C ALA A 135 2.41 -8.12 10.89
N THR A 136 1.72 -7.69 9.84
CA THR A 136 1.42 -6.27 9.61
C THR A 136 0.57 -5.67 10.72
N LYS A 137 -0.33 -6.45 11.34
CA LYS A 137 -1.17 -5.96 12.44
C LYS A 137 -0.38 -5.51 13.66
N GLU A 138 0.77 -6.11 13.92
CA GLU A 138 1.62 -5.75 15.05
C GLU A 138 2.42 -4.48 14.83
N GLY A 139 2.72 -4.14 13.58
CA GLY A 139 3.51 -2.97 13.22
C GLY A 139 2.72 -1.73 12.82
N LEU A 140 1.39 -1.72 12.99
CA LEU A 140 0.54 -0.61 12.56
C LEU A 140 0.71 0.64 13.42
N PRO A 141 0.70 1.85 12.83
CA PRO A 141 0.61 3.08 13.60
C PRO A 141 -0.66 3.08 14.46
N ARG A 142 -0.60 3.67 15.65
CA ARG A 142 -1.74 3.74 16.57
C ARG A 142 -2.94 4.48 15.98
N ASN A 143 -2.69 5.42 15.07
CA ASN A 143 -3.72 6.23 14.42
C ASN A 143 -4.14 5.70 13.04
N ALA A 144 -3.68 4.50 12.66
CA ALA A 144 -4.08 3.90 11.40
C ALA A 144 -5.57 3.58 11.41
N ILE A 145 -6.23 3.87 10.30
CA ILE A 145 -7.66 3.61 10.12
C ILE A 145 -7.83 2.31 9.36
N ILE A 146 -8.46 1.33 9.98
CA ILE A 146 -8.69 0.02 9.36
C ILE A 146 -9.95 0.10 8.51
N ILE A 147 -9.83 -0.31 7.25
CA ILE A 147 -10.93 -0.35 6.28
C ILE A 147 -11.19 -1.80 5.89
N ASP A 148 -12.42 -2.26 6.05
CA ASP A 148 -12.81 -3.58 5.58
C ASP A 148 -12.86 -3.58 4.05
N ALA A 149 -11.89 -4.24 3.44
CA ALA A 149 -11.75 -4.34 2.00
C ALA A 149 -12.41 -5.60 1.41
N THR A 150 -13.16 -6.35 2.22
CA THR A 150 -13.95 -7.50 1.77
C THR A 150 -15.20 -7.05 0.98
N ALA A 151 -15.69 -5.84 1.25
CA ALA A 151 -16.85 -5.24 0.58
C ALA A 151 -16.55 -4.91 -0.90
N PRO A 152 -17.59 -4.64 -1.73
CA PRO A 152 -17.40 -4.15 -3.09
C PRO A 152 -16.55 -2.88 -3.13
N ILE A 153 -15.78 -2.70 -4.20
CA ILE A 153 -14.79 -1.63 -4.30
C ILE A 153 -15.39 -0.23 -4.10
N SER A 154 -16.57 0.02 -4.61
CA SER A 154 -17.25 1.31 -4.45
C SER A 154 -17.48 1.65 -2.99
N ARG A 155 -17.86 0.67 -2.17
CA ARG A 155 -18.07 0.84 -0.72
C ARG A 155 -16.77 1.01 0.04
N VAL A 156 -15.72 0.32 -0.37
CA VAL A 156 -14.38 0.48 0.21
C VAL A 156 -13.91 1.91 0.03
N VAL A 157 -14.03 2.45 -1.17
CA VAL A 157 -13.63 3.82 -1.48
C VAL A 157 -14.54 4.82 -0.76
N ASP A 158 -15.84 4.58 -0.69
CA ASP A 158 -16.78 5.42 0.07
C ASP A 158 -16.36 5.52 1.55
N ALA A 159 -15.95 4.39 2.15
CA ALA A 159 -15.50 4.36 3.53
C ALA A 159 -14.22 5.17 3.74
N ILE A 160 -13.27 5.07 2.80
CA ILE A 160 -12.03 5.85 2.83
C ILE A 160 -12.35 7.35 2.76
N LEU A 161 -13.14 7.75 1.77
CA LEU A 161 -13.50 9.16 1.56
C LEU A 161 -14.31 9.74 2.71
N GLY A 162 -15.16 8.93 3.35
CA GLY A 162 -15.94 9.35 4.51
C GLY A 162 -15.11 9.59 5.76
N LYS A 163 -13.91 9.00 5.84
CA LYS A 163 -12.99 9.18 6.96
C LYS A 163 -11.86 10.17 6.66
N ALA A 164 -11.60 10.44 5.38
CA ALA A 164 -10.59 11.41 4.97
C ALA A 164 -11.10 12.83 5.22
N GLU A 165 -10.25 13.66 5.80
CA GLU A 165 -10.55 15.08 6.05
C GLU A 165 -9.86 15.95 5.01
N PHE A 166 -10.64 16.67 4.20
CA PHE A 166 -10.11 17.64 3.23
C PHE A 166 -11.09 18.75 2.91
#